data_c247024cc700ff1e7513880dab9e1b04
#
_entry.id   c247024cc700ff1e7513880dab9e1b04
#
_cell.length_a   1.000
_cell.length_b   1.000
_cell.length_c   1.000
_cell.angle_alpha   90.00
_cell.angle_beta   90.00
_cell.angle_gamma   90.00
#
_symmetry.space_group_name_H-M   'P 1'
#
loop_
_entity.id
_entity.type
_entity.pdbx_description
1 polymer ?
#
loop_
_entity_poly.entity_id
_entity_poly.type
_entity_poly.pdbx_seq_one_letter_code
_entity_poly.pdbx_strand_id
1 'polypeptide(L)'
;YIHIGNNDIEIINNSAYNFHELKGTTTRRFYSSEFYKALKENGYIKKKHIGDEFVFNSIEVRKQVIAGLIDTDGYVYQKNGRVTISNTNKDIIDRSALILRSLGESVVITSFPPRVSSSGVVGKKVVYQLCFNPSIEYPTRVARKRIVIKSRKRRRSIISIEPIKHEAYGNCIQVEDGIYLVGRNFVPTHNSEGSSRMTPAFILGLDPNKKICIGSYAATIARDFNRDV
;
A
#
# COMPACT_ATOMS: atom_id res chain seq x y z
N TYR A 1 25.68 0.71 -13.52
CA TYR A 1 24.99 1.47 -14.56
C TYR A 1 23.51 1.53 -14.27
N ILE A 2 22.92 2.69 -14.54
CA ILE A 2 21.50 2.93 -14.46
C ILE A 2 21.00 3.08 -15.90
N HIS A 3 19.89 2.42 -16.23
CA HIS A 3 19.26 2.49 -17.54
C HIS A 3 18.00 3.33 -17.44
N ILE A 4 17.81 4.25 -18.38
CA ILE A 4 16.63 5.11 -18.45
C ILE A 4 16.13 5.15 -19.90
N GLY A 5 14.82 5.16 -20.08
CA GLY A 5 14.21 5.32 -21.39
C GLY A 5 14.47 6.73 -21.94
N ASN A 6 14.65 6.84 -23.25
CA ASN A 6 14.90 8.14 -23.90
C ASN A 6 13.80 9.17 -23.61
N ASN A 7 12.54 8.71 -23.46
CA ASN A 7 11.39 9.57 -23.16
C ASN A 7 11.31 10.02 -21.69
N ASP A 8 12.14 9.47 -20.81
CA ASP A 8 12.11 9.71 -19.38
C ASP A 8 13.42 10.39 -18.89
N ILE A 9 14.27 10.80 -19.80
CA ILE A 9 15.61 11.36 -19.49
C ILE A 9 15.55 12.68 -18.72
N GLU A 10 14.47 13.44 -18.94
CA GLU A 10 14.20 14.69 -18.25
C GLU A 10 14.05 14.56 -16.72
N ILE A 11 13.78 13.35 -16.22
CA ILE A 11 13.68 13.06 -14.78
C ILE A 11 15.01 13.30 -14.08
N ILE A 12 16.11 13.06 -14.77
CA ILE A 12 17.46 13.21 -14.25
C ILE A 12 17.97 14.55 -14.74
N ASN A 13 18.31 15.42 -13.80
CA ASN A 13 18.91 16.70 -14.11
C ASN A 13 20.21 16.47 -14.92
N ASN A 14 20.15 16.79 -16.20
CA ASN A 14 21.10 16.36 -17.25
C ASN A 14 22.54 16.90 -17.08
N SER A 15 22.76 17.92 -16.23
CA SER A 15 24.04 18.59 -16.12
C SER A 15 25.14 17.81 -15.37
N ALA A 16 24.74 16.77 -14.62
CA ALA A 16 25.66 16.05 -13.73
C ALA A 16 26.09 14.66 -14.24
N TYR A 17 25.50 14.13 -15.33
CA TYR A 17 25.73 12.75 -15.74
C TYR A 17 26.00 12.64 -17.23
N ASN A 18 27.06 11.89 -17.60
CA ASN A 18 27.34 11.52 -18.98
C ASN A 18 26.47 10.31 -19.38
N PHE A 19 25.58 10.53 -20.32
CA PHE A 19 24.71 9.49 -20.87
C PHE A 19 25.33 8.82 -22.08
N HIS A 20 25.32 7.51 -22.10
CA HIS A 20 25.74 6.70 -23.25
C HIS A 20 24.52 6.07 -23.91
N GLU A 21 24.39 6.29 -25.21
CA GLU A 21 23.37 5.61 -26.00
C GLU A 21 23.71 4.13 -26.21
N LEU A 22 22.70 3.29 -26.09
CA LEU A 22 22.82 1.86 -26.37
C LEU A 22 22.30 1.61 -27.79
N LYS A 23 23.17 1.22 -28.71
CA LYS A 23 22.82 0.93 -30.11
C LYS A 23 21.65 -0.05 -30.19
N GLY A 24 20.65 0.26 -31.02
CA GLY A 24 19.48 -0.60 -31.23
C GLY A 24 18.47 -0.63 -30.07
N THR A 25 18.58 0.29 -29.11
CA THR A 25 17.62 0.37 -27.98
C THR A 25 17.06 1.79 -27.84
N THR A 26 15.92 1.89 -27.15
CA THR A 26 15.29 3.16 -26.77
C THR A 26 15.71 3.63 -25.37
N THR A 27 16.88 3.15 -24.90
CA THR A 27 17.36 3.44 -23.55
C THR A 27 18.77 4.03 -23.60
N ARG A 28 19.06 4.89 -22.62
CA ARG A 28 20.41 5.37 -22.33
C ARG A 28 20.87 4.83 -20.99
N ARG A 29 22.16 4.72 -20.80
CA ARG A 29 22.76 4.35 -19.51
C ARG A 29 23.67 5.45 -19.00
N PHE A 30 23.75 5.57 -17.70
CA PHE A 30 24.74 6.42 -17.05
C PHE A 30 25.32 5.72 -15.82
N TYR A 31 26.42 6.22 -15.34
CA TYR A 31 27.08 5.74 -14.14
C TYR A 31 27.23 6.89 -13.15
N SER A 32 26.85 6.63 -11.89
CA SER A 32 27.12 7.51 -10.76
C SER A 32 27.86 6.72 -9.69
N SER A 33 29.09 7.10 -9.40
CA SER A 33 29.91 6.49 -8.35
C SER A 33 29.31 6.71 -6.96
N GLU A 34 28.80 7.92 -6.71
CA GLU A 34 28.18 8.28 -5.44
C GLU A 34 26.92 7.46 -5.18
N PHE A 35 26.04 7.38 -6.18
CA PHE A 35 24.82 6.58 -6.07
C PHE A 35 25.12 5.09 -5.90
N TYR A 36 26.13 4.56 -6.63
CA TYR A 36 26.58 3.18 -6.47
C TYR A 36 27.11 2.92 -5.06
N LYS A 37 27.93 3.84 -4.52
CA LYS A 37 28.50 3.76 -3.17
C LYS A 37 27.38 3.76 -2.14
N ALA A 38 26.44 4.68 -2.22
CA ALA A 38 25.29 4.76 -1.32
C ALA A 38 24.43 3.47 -1.35
N LEU A 39 24.14 2.90 -2.53
CA LEU A 39 23.42 1.63 -2.65
C LEU A 39 24.22 0.45 -2.06
N LYS A 40 25.54 0.45 -2.21
CA LYS A 40 26.42 -0.60 -1.69
C LYS A 40 26.47 -0.56 -0.17
N GLU A 41 26.68 0.60 0.41
CA GLU A 41 26.76 0.83 1.85
C GLU A 41 25.45 0.45 2.56
N ASN A 42 24.33 0.71 1.93
CA ASN A 42 23.00 0.36 2.44
C ASN A 42 22.51 -1.04 2.02
N GLY A 43 23.34 -1.88 1.40
CA GLY A 43 23.03 -3.27 1.08
C GLY A 43 22.07 -3.49 -0.11
N TYR A 44 21.71 -2.45 -0.87
CA TYR A 44 20.72 -2.53 -1.95
C TYR A 44 21.23 -3.14 -3.26
N ILE A 45 22.55 -3.34 -3.42
CA ILE A 45 23.10 -3.86 -4.68
C ILE A 45 22.83 -5.34 -4.87
N LYS A 46 23.01 -6.13 -3.81
CA LYS A 46 22.85 -7.60 -3.88
C LYS A 46 21.41 -8.06 -3.75
N LYS A 47 20.61 -7.35 -2.97
CA LYS A 47 19.21 -7.69 -2.71
C LYS A 47 18.34 -6.47 -2.98
N LYS A 48 17.58 -6.51 -4.07
CA LYS A 48 16.58 -5.47 -4.37
C LYS A 48 15.40 -5.63 -3.42
N HIS A 49 15.20 -4.69 -2.53
CA HIS A 49 14.10 -4.63 -1.57
C HIS A 49 13.79 -3.17 -1.23
N ILE A 50 12.70 -2.94 -0.53
CA ILE A 50 12.41 -1.66 0.12
C ILE A 50 12.74 -1.84 1.59
N GLY A 51 13.72 -1.10 2.13
CA GLY A 51 14.13 -1.20 3.52
C GLY A 51 13.05 -0.72 4.51
N ASP A 52 13.15 -1.15 5.76
CA ASP A 52 12.23 -0.73 6.82
C ASP A 52 12.31 0.77 7.09
N GLU A 53 13.47 1.36 6.87
CA GLU A 53 13.70 2.80 6.96
C GLU A 53 12.86 3.63 5.97
N PHE A 54 12.39 3.02 4.89
CA PHE A 54 11.46 3.64 3.94
C PHE A 54 10.00 3.32 4.25
N VAL A 55 9.73 2.10 4.73
CA VAL A 55 8.38 1.65 5.06
C VAL A 55 7.82 2.41 6.26
N PHE A 56 8.64 2.61 7.29
CA PHE A 56 8.25 3.25 8.56
C PHE A 56 8.74 4.69 8.69
N ASN A 57 8.89 5.38 7.57
CA ASN A 57 9.32 6.77 7.53
C ASN A 57 8.13 7.76 7.53
N SER A 58 8.43 9.04 7.40
CA SER A 58 7.43 10.10 7.24
C SER A 58 6.51 9.84 6.02
N ILE A 59 5.35 10.46 6.02
CA ILE A 59 4.40 10.39 4.90
C ILE A 59 5.07 10.80 3.58
N GLU A 60 5.89 11.86 3.63
CA GLU A 60 6.56 12.39 2.45
C GLU A 60 7.56 11.40 1.86
N VAL A 61 8.40 10.76 2.69
CA VAL A 61 9.34 9.73 2.24
C VAL A 61 8.60 8.55 1.63
N ARG A 62 7.54 8.07 2.27
CA ARG A 62 6.71 6.96 1.75
C ARG A 62 6.08 7.30 0.40
N LYS A 63 5.58 8.54 0.23
CA LYS A 63 5.06 9.02 -1.06
C LYS A 63 6.13 9.07 -2.13
N GLN A 64 7.35 9.51 -1.81
CA GLN A 64 8.49 9.52 -2.74
C GLN A 64 8.87 8.11 -3.20
N VAL A 65 8.90 7.14 -2.30
CA VAL A 65 9.19 5.73 -2.65
C VAL A 65 8.18 5.20 -3.65
N ILE A 66 6.89 5.43 -3.40
CA ILE A 66 5.82 4.99 -4.32
C ILE A 66 5.90 5.74 -5.65
N ALA A 67 6.17 7.04 -5.63
CA ALA A 67 6.35 7.83 -6.85
C ALA A 67 7.50 7.29 -7.71
N GLY A 68 8.65 6.96 -7.09
CA GLY A 68 9.78 6.35 -7.79
C GLY A 68 9.43 5.00 -8.43
N LEU A 69 8.65 4.16 -7.73
CA LEU A 69 8.18 2.89 -8.29
C LEU A 69 7.18 3.09 -9.44
N ILE A 70 6.34 4.11 -9.37
CA ILE A 70 5.43 4.46 -10.46
C ILE A 70 6.24 4.95 -11.66
N ASP A 71 7.23 5.81 -11.43
CA ASP A 71 8.07 6.36 -12.49
C ASP A 71 8.91 5.29 -13.20
N THR A 72 9.32 4.24 -12.51
CA THR A 72 10.08 3.13 -13.10
C THR A 72 9.16 2.04 -13.65
N ASP A 73 8.56 1.26 -12.77
CA ASP A 73 7.83 0.02 -13.09
C ASP A 73 6.31 0.20 -13.18
N GLY A 74 5.81 1.41 -12.91
CA GLY A 74 4.38 1.68 -12.86
C GLY A 74 3.77 2.03 -14.21
N TYR A 75 2.48 1.76 -14.33
CA TYR A 75 1.62 2.20 -15.42
C TYR A 75 0.41 2.97 -14.87
N VAL A 76 0.12 4.13 -15.43
CA VAL A 76 -1.00 4.99 -15.04
C VAL A 76 -2.03 4.99 -16.16
N TYR A 77 -3.23 4.50 -15.86
CA TYR A 77 -4.36 4.55 -16.79
C TYR A 77 -4.98 5.96 -16.76
N GLN A 78 -4.63 6.81 -17.72
CA GLN A 78 -5.06 8.20 -17.76
C GLN A 78 -6.59 8.35 -17.77
N LYS A 79 -7.32 7.41 -18.39
CA LYS A 79 -8.78 7.44 -18.48
C LYS A 79 -9.47 7.36 -17.11
N ASN A 80 -8.94 6.58 -16.19
CA ASN A 80 -9.58 6.31 -14.88
C ASN A 80 -8.67 6.56 -13.67
N GLY A 81 -7.43 6.99 -13.87
CA GLY A 81 -6.48 7.29 -12.81
C GLY A 81 -5.93 6.05 -12.07
N ARG A 82 -6.26 4.82 -12.53
CA ARG A 82 -5.75 3.60 -11.91
C ARG A 82 -4.26 3.45 -12.12
N VAL A 83 -3.55 3.13 -11.05
CA VAL A 83 -2.12 2.83 -11.07
C VAL A 83 -1.92 1.34 -10.92
N THR A 84 -0.98 0.81 -11.70
CA THR A 84 -0.55 -0.58 -11.65
C THR A 84 0.96 -0.65 -11.57
N ILE A 85 1.50 -1.41 -10.62
CA ILE A 85 2.94 -1.68 -10.47
C ILE A 85 3.12 -3.19 -10.59
N SER A 86 4.01 -3.64 -11.47
CA SER A 86 4.26 -5.07 -11.72
C SER A 86 5.72 -5.40 -11.45
N ASN A 87 5.98 -6.44 -10.68
CA ASN A 87 7.34 -6.91 -10.40
C ASN A 87 7.37 -8.42 -10.18
N THR A 88 8.50 -9.06 -10.51
CA THR A 88 8.73 -10.48 -10.22
C THR A 88 9.23 -10.70 -8.78
N ASN A 89 9.66 -9.65 -8.11
CA ASN A 89 10.05 -9.69 -6.70
C ASN A 89 8.83 -9.40 -5.82
N LYS A 90 8.32 -10.45 -5.18
CA LYS A 90 7.14 -10.36 -4.30
C LYS A 90 7.36 -9.42 -3.12
N ASP A 91 8.57 -9.38 -2.55
CA ASP A 91 8.88 -8.52 -1.40
C ASP A 91 8.70 -7.02 -1.73
N ILE A 92 9.13 -6.59 -2.92
CA ILE A 92 8.89 -5.21 -3.38
C ILE A 92 7.39 -4.91 -3.46
N ILE A 93 6.60 -5.83 -4.00
CA ILE A 93 5.14 -5.65 -4.12
C ILE A 93 4.46 -5.62 -2.75
N ASP A 94 4.83 -6.54 -1.86
CA ASP A 94 4.24 -6.61 -0.51
C ASP A 94 4.58 -5.36 0.31
N ARG A 95 5.82 -4.87 0.26
CA ARG A 95 6.25 -3.64 0.95
C ARG A 95 5.63 -2.39 0.33
N SER A 96 5.49 -2.34 -0.98
CA SER A 96 4.75 -1.26 -1.65
C SER A 96 3.29 -1.23 -1.21
N ALA A 97 2.66 -2.39 -1.09
CA ALA A 97 1.29 -2.49 -0.59
C ALA A 97 1.17 -2.05 0.88
N LEU A 98 2.15 -2.38 1.71
CA LEU A 98 2.22 -1.94 3.10
C LEU A 98 2.30 -0.41 3.19
N ILE A 99 3.20 0.21 2.43
CA ILE A 99 3.32 1.66 2.34
C ILE A 99 2.00 2.29 1.87
N LEU A 100 1.43 1.83 0.77
CA LEU A 100 0.19 2.36 0.22
C LEU A 100 -0.98 2.26 1.21
N ARG A 101 -1.14 1.11 1.87
CA ARG A 101 -2.18 0.92 2.89
C ARG A 101 -1.98 1.83 4.09
N SER A 102 -0.73 2.05 4.52
CA SER A 102 -0.41 2.99 5.59
C SER A 102 -0.68 4.45 5.22
N LEU A 103 -0.74 4.76 3.92
CA LEU A 103 -1.17 6.05 3.37
C LEU A 103 -2.69 6.11 3.12
N GLY A 104 -3.44 5.09 3.55
CA GLY A 104 -4.90 5.02 3.39
C GLY A 104 -5.40 4.52 2.04
N GLU A 105 -4.51 4.00 1.17
CA GLU A 105 -4.89 3.50 -0.13
C GLU A 105 -5.47 2.08 -0.09
N SER A 106 -6.48 1.82 -0.91
CA SER A 106 -7.00 0.46 -1.11
C SER A 106 -6.22 -0.24 -2.21
N VAL A 107 -5.57 -1.34 -1.86
CA VAL A 107 -4.63 -2.04 -2.74
C VAL A 107 -5.11 -3.45 -3.02
N VAL A 108 -5.08 -3.84 -4.29
CA VAL A 108 -5.31 -5.21 -4.75
C VAL A 108 -4.01 -5.76 -5.31
N ILE A 109 -3.65 -6.97 -4.89
CA ILE A 109 -2.49 -7.71 -5.42
C ILE A 109 -3.01 -8.94 -6.15
N THR A 110 -2.55 -9.12 -7.38
CA THR A 110 -2.83 -10.29 -8.22
C THR A 110 -1.51 -10.90 -8.67
N SER A 111 -1.46 -12.21 -8.81
CA SER A 111 -0.30 -12.91 -9.36
C SER A 111 -0.65 -13.55 -10.71
N PHE A 112 0.31 -13.53 -11.62
CA PHE A 112 0.19 -14.14 -12.95
C PHE A 112 1.32 -15.14 -13.14
N PRO A 113 1.02 -16.35 -13.64
CA PRO A 113 2.06 -17.31 -13.98
C PRO A 113 2.96 -16.77 -15.11
N PRO A 114 4.13 -17.36 -15.31
CA PRO A 114 4.99 -17.02 -16.44
C PRO A 114 4.21 -17.11 -17.76
N ARG A 115 4.34 -16.07 -18.59
CA ARG A 115 3.64 -15.98 -19.88
C ARG A 115 4.51 -15.27 -20.91
N VAL A 116 4.18 -15.44 -22.18
CA VAL A 116 4.79 -14.68 -23.26
C VAL A 116 4.22 -13.26 -23.23
N SER A 117 5.09 -12.25 -23.25
CA SER A 117 4.69 -10.84 -23.33
C SER A 117 4.19 -10.49 -24.73
N SER A 118 3.51 -9.35 -24.87
CA SER A 118 3.10 -8.83 -26.20
C SER A 118 4.29 -8.54 -27.14
N SER A 119 5.49 -8.36 -26.59
CA SER A 119 6.74 -8.18 -27.35
C SER A 119 7.47 -9.51 -27.63
N GLY A 120 6.84 -10.68 -27.40
CA GLY A 120 7.42 -11.99 -27.66
C GLY A 120 8.42 -12.50 -26.60
N VAL A 121 8.68 -11.75 -25.53
CA VAL A 121 9.59 -12.19 -24.47
C VAL A 121 8.91 -13.25 -23.62
N VAL A 122 9.55 -14.40 -23.48
CA VAL A 122 9.07 -15.53 -22.65
C VAL A 122 9.44 -15.28 -21.20
N GLY A 123 8.41 -15.03 -20.37
CA GLY A 123 8.60 -14.91 -18.93
C GLY A 123 8.98 -16.25 -18.30
N LYS A 124 9.87 -16.22 -17.32
CA LYS A 124 10.32 -17.41 -16.55
C LYS A 124 9.86 -17.38 -15.09
N LYS A 125 9.33 -16.27 -14.61
CA LYS A 125 8.95 -16.07 -13.21
C LYS A 125 7.50 -15.61 -13.11
N VAL A 126 6.89 -15.88 -11.95
CA VAL A 126 5.60 -15.30 -11.59
C VAL A 126 5.74 -13.78 -11.51
N VAL A 127 4.77 -13.07 -12.06
CA VAL A 127 4.66 -11.61 -11.98
C VAL A 127 3.59 -11.28 -10.96
N TYR A 128 3.95 -10.48 -9.97
CA TYR A 128 3.01 -9.91 -9.00
C TYR A 128 2.64 -8.51 -9.46
N GLN A 129 1.35 -8.23 -9.47
CA GLN A 129 0.80 -6.96 -9.90
C GLN A 129 0.01 -6.34 -8.76
N LEU A 130 0.40 -5.13 -8.39
CA LEU A 130 -0.26 -4.30 -7.41
C LEU A 130 -1.07 -3.24 -8.16
N CYS A 131 -2.35 -3.10 -7.80
CA CYS A 131 -3.25 -2.12 -8.38
C CYS A 131 -3.91 -1.27 -7.32
N PHE A 132 -4.01 0.04 -7.55
CA PHE A 132 -4.76 0.94 -6.68
C PHE A 132 -5.30 2.14 -7.46
N ASN A 133 -6.27 2.84 -6.86
CA ASN A 133 -6.75 4.11 -7.38
C ASN A 133 -6.34 5.20 -6.38
N PRO A 134 -5.40 6.07 -6.73
CA PRO A 134 -4.88 7.09 -5.83
C PRO A 134 -5.96 8.00 -5.27
N SER A 135 -5.89 8.29 -3.97
CA SER A 135 -6.74 9.27 -3.30
C SER A 135 -5.95 10.49 -2.82
N ILE A 136 -4.63 10.38 -2.86
CA ILE A 136 -3.69 11.45 -2.54
C ILE A 136 -2.70 11.64 -3.69
N GLU A 137 -2.03 12.77 -3.71
CA GLU A 137 -1.01 13.07 -4.71
C GLU A 137 0.30 12.34 -4.41
N TYR A 138 0.93 11.85 -5.46
CA TYR A 138 2.26 11.26 -5.46
C TYR A 138 3.16 12.11 -6.36
N PRO A 139 4.37 12.49 -5.90
CA PRO A 139 5.28 13.39 -6.63
C PRO A 139 6.01 12.65 -7.76
N THR A 140 5.27 12.11 -8.72
CA THR A 140 5.83 11.48 -9.93
C THR A 140 6.50 12.53 -10.81
N ARG A 141 7.65 12.18 -11.38
CA ARG A 141 8.45 13.07 -12.22
C ARG A 141 8.23 12.84 -13.70
N VAL A 142 7.84 11.62 -14.10
CA VAL A 142 7.54 11.28 -15.50
C VAL A 142 6.20 11.88 -15.90
N ALA A 143 6.21 12.86 -16.82
CA ALA A 143 5.01 13.60 -17.22
C ALA A 143 3.86 12.68 -17.68
N ARG A 144 4.15 11.65 -18.49
CA ARG A 144 3.15 10.67 -18.96
C ARG A 144 2.59 9.77 -17.86
N LYS A 145 3.22 9.74 -16.68
CA LYS A 145 2.80 8.97 -15.50
C LYS A 145 2.22 9.87 -14.39
N ARG A 146 1.97 11.14 -14.70
CA ARG A 146 1.31 12.05 -13.77
C ARG A 146 -0.06 11.49 -13.38
N ILE A 147 -0.30 11.45 -12.08
CA ILE A 147 -1.54 10.90 -11.52
C ILE A 147 -2.61 11.98 -11.53
N VAL A 148 -3.80 11.62 -12.03
CA VAL A 148 -5.02 12.43 -11.91
C VAL A 148 -5.91 11.80 -10.87
N ILE A 149 -6.07 12.47 -9.73
CA ILE A 149 -6.94 12.01 -8.66
C ILE A 149 -8.40 12.14 -9.12
N LYS A 150 -9.11 11.03 -9.07
CA LYS A 150 -10.56 11.00 -9.32
C LYS A 150 -11.27 10.69 -8.02
N SER A 151 -12.11 11.60 -7.57
CA SER A 151 -12.92 11.39 -6.37
C SER A 151 -13.79 10.13 -6.54
N ARG A 152 -13.65 9.20 -5.63
CA ARG A 152 -14.47 7.98 -5.56
C ARG A 152 -14.92 7.76 -4.13
N LYS A 153 -16.22 7.50 -3.95
CA LYS A 153 -16.73 7.05 -2.65
C LYS A 153 -16.17 5.66 -2.37
N ARG A 154 -15.27 5.54 -1.40
CA ARG A 154 -14.75 4.26 -0.93
C ARG A 154 -15.78 3.68 0.04
N ARG A 155 -16.37 2.56 -0.32
CA ARG A 155 -17.24 1.78 0.56
C ARG A 155 -16.56 0.46 0.85
N ARG A 156 -16.65 0.01 2.09
CA ARG A 156 -16.33 -1.36 2.49
C ARG A 156 -17.64 -2.07 2.73
N SER A 157 -17.72 -3.34 2.35
CA SER A 157 -18.87 -4.20 2.59
C SER A 157 -18.39 -5.47 3.27
N ILE A 158 -19.21 -6.02 4.15
CA ILE A 158 -18.98 -7.35 4.71
C ILE A 158 -19.36 -8.33 3.61
N ILE A 159 -18.41 -9.20 3.23
CA ILE A 159 -18.60 -10.20 2.17
C ILE A 159 -19.05 -11.51 2.77
N SER A 160 -18.48 -11.92 3.91
CA SER A 160 -18.85 -13.13 4.64
C SER A 160 -18.65 -12.94 6.14
N ILE A 161 -19.40 -13.67 6.93
CA ILE A 161 -19.23 -13.82 8.37
C ILE A 161 -19.18 -15.31 8.62
N GLU A 162 -18.04 -15.80 9.11
CA GLU A 162 -17.82 -17.22 9.36
C GLU A 162 -17.49 -17.43 10.83
N PRO A 163 -18.10 -18.42 11.50
CA PRO A 163 -17.80 -18.72 12.89
C PRO A 163 -16.39 -19.28 13.02
N ILE A 164 -15.67 -18.85 14.04
CA ILE A 164 -14.38 -19.42 14.41
C ILE A 164 -14.65 -20.79 15.08
N LYS A 165 -14.03 -21.85 14.56
CA LYS A 165 -14.23 -23.24 15.03
C LYS A 165 -13.51 -23.57 16.33
N HIS A 166 -12.68 -22.68 16.85
CA HIS A 166 -11.90 -22.88 18.09
C HIS A 166 -11.83 -21.55 18.85
N GLU A 167 -11.63 -21.66 20.15
CA GLU A 167 -11.36 -20.50 20.98
C GLU A 167 -10.05 -19.84 20.54
N ALA A 168 -10.08 -18.52 20.39
CA ALA A 168 -8.91 -17.72 20.06
C ALA A 168 -8.64 -16.73 21.19
N TYR A 169 -7.39 -16.70 21.66
CA TYR A 169 -6.96 -15.66 22.59
C TYR A 169 -6.85 -14.34 21.83
N GLY A 170 -7.42 -13.29 22.41
CA GLY A 170 -7.36 -11.92 21.87
C GLY A 170 -6.61 -11.00 22.82
N ASN A 171 -5.93 -10.02 22.27
CA ASN A 171 -5.34 -8.92 23.03
C ASN A 171 -6.15 -7.64 22.78
N CYS A 172 -6.35 -6.89 23.85
CA CYS A 172 -6.97 -5.58 23.81
C CYS A 172 -5.87 -4.55 24.03
N ILE A 173 -5.69 -3.63 23.09
CA ILE A 173 -4.73 -2.54 23.20
C ILE A 173 -5.47 -1.21 23.40
N GLN A 174 -4.91 -0.34 24.21
CA GLN A 174 -5.41 1.00 24.43
C GLN A 174 -4.41 2.00 23.85
N VAL A 175 -4.91 2.94 23.06
CA VAL A 175 -4.15 4.06 22.50
C VAL A 175 -4.83 5.36 22.87
N GLU A 176 -4.11 6.46 22.81
CA GLU A 176 -4.57 7.78 23.27
C GLU A 176 -5.91 8.18 22.65
N ASP A 177 -6.05 8.06 21.33
CA ASP A 177 -7.29 8.42 20.61
C ASP A 177 -8.31 7.26 20.50
N GLY A 178 -8.06 6.13 21.14
CA GLY A 178 -8.92 4.94 21.05
C GLY A 178 -8.96 4.27 19.67
N ILE A 179 -8.37 4.84 18.64
CA ILE A 179 -8.37 4.32 17.26
C ILE A 179 -7.00 3.76 16.90
N TYR A 180 -6.96 2.51 16.48
CA TYR A 180 -5.75 1.87 15.98
C TYR A 180 -6.02 1.06 14.72
N LEU A 181 -4.96 0.69 14.02
CA LEU A 181 -5.05 -0.02 12.75
C LEU A 181 -4.83 -1.52 12.96
N VAL A 182 -5.76 -2.35 12.47
CA VAL A 182 -5.67 -3.80 12.58
C VAL A 182 -5.49 -4.49 11.24
N GLY A 183 -4.78 -5.62 11.31
CA GLY A 183 -4.57 -6.50 10.18
C GLY A 183 -3.68 -5.90 9.08
N ARG A 184 -3.45 -6.72 8.05
CA ARG A 184 -2.59 -6.32 6.91
C ARG A 184 -3.18 -5.23 6.02
N ASN A 185 -4.46 -4.92 6.20
CA ASN A 185 -5.18 -3.91 5.42
C ASN A 185 -5.33 -2.59 6.15
N PHE A 186 -4.71 -2.44 7.33
CA PHE A 186 -4.79 -1.24 8.17
C PHE A 186 -6.23 -0.76 8.36
N VAL A 187 -7.10 -1.66 8.82
CA VAL A 187 -8.49 -1.31 9.11
C VAL A 187 -8.53 -0.50 10.39
N PRO A 188 -9.01 0.76 10.35
CA PRO A 188 -9.19 1.53 11.57
C PRO A 188 -10.21 0.82 12.46
N THR A 189 -9.84 0.62 13.71
CA THR A 189 -10.66 -0.06 14.70
C THR A 189 -10.63 0.74 15.97
N HIS A 190 -11.80 0.97 16.55
CA HIS A 190 -11.95 1.54 17.88
C HIS A 190 -12.16 0.41 18.88
N ASN A 191 -11.45 0.45 20.00
CA ASN A 191 -11.33 -0.66 20.92
C ASN A 191 -12.67 -1.19 21.49
N SER A 192 -13.61 -0.34 21.82
CA SER A 192 -14.85 -0.74 22.49
C SER A 192 -16.12 -0.43 21.73
N GLU A 193 -16.07 0.40 20.69
CA GLU A 193 -17.25 0.90 19.97
C GLU A 193 -18.06 -0.22 19.31
N GLY A 194 -17.40 -1.09 18.57
CA GLY A 194 -18.05 -2.19 17.85
C GLY A 194 -18.66 -3.23 18.78
N SER A 195 -17.94 -3.62 19.83
CA SER A 195 -18.37 -4.69 20.72
C SER A 195 -19.30 -4.21 21.83
N SER A 196 -19.06 -3.04 22.39
CA SER A 196 -19.78 -2.56 23.58
C SER A 196 -20.96 -1.64 23.29
N ARG A 197 -21.05 -1.04 22.11
CA ARG A 197 -22.14 -0.17 21.70
C ARG A 197 -22.89 -0.72 20.49
N MET A 198 -22.23 -0.93 19.37
CA MET A 198 -22.89 -1.34 18.12
C MET A 198 -23.45 -2.76 18.16
N THR A 199 -22.73 -3.72 18.75
CA THR A 199 -23.23 -5.11 18.84
C THR A 199 -24.46 -5.23 19.74
N PRO A 200 -24.49 -4.66 20.96
CA PRO A 200 -25.71 -4.63 21.78
C PRO A 200 -26.88 -3.94 21.08
N ALA A 201 -26.66 -2.75 20.50
CA ALA A 201 -27.69 -2.04 19.76
C ALA A 201 -28.25 -2.86 18.58
N PHE A 202 -27.38 -3.53 17.85
CA PHE A 202 -27.77 -4.42 16.74
C PHE A 202 -28.60 -5.62 17.22
N ILE A 203 -28.17 -6.28 18.33
CA ILE A 203 -28.92 -7.44 18.90
C ILE A 203 -30.28 -7.01 19.40
N LEU A 204 -30.37 -5.85 20.09
CA LEU A 204 -31.69 -5.34 20.57
C LEU A 204 -32.57 -4.88 19.40
N GLY A 205 -31.97 -4.39 18.31
CA GLY A 205 -32.70 -4.08 17.08
C GLY A 205 -33.31 -5.33 16.40
N LEU A 206 -32.62 -6.47 16.52
CA LEU A 206 -33.12 -7.75 16.00
C LEU A 206 -34.17 -8.42 16.94
N ASP A 207 -33.95 -8.32 18.23
CA ASP A 207 -34.85 -8.89 19.26
C ASP A 207 -34.82 -8.01 20.52
N PRO A 208 -35.81 -7.11 20.68
CA PRO A 208 -35.90 -6.19 21.83
C PRO A 208 -36.06 -6.89 23.19
N ASN A 209 -36.41 -8.19 23.21
CA ASN A 209 -36.57 -8.93 24.46
C ASN A 209 -35.26 -9.55 24.97
N LYS A 210 -34.16 -9.43 24.21
CA LYS A 210 -32.86 -9.92 24.65
C LYS A 210 -32.33 -9.09 25.81
N LYS A 211 -31.77 -9.80 26.79
CA LYS A 211 -31.04 -9.15 27.91
C LYS A 211 -29.56 -9.17 27.60
N ILE A 212 -28.93 -8.00 27.57
CA ILE A 212 -27.53 -7.84 27.32
C ILE A 212 -26.88 -7.32 28.58
N CYS A 213 -25.78 -7.96 29.00
CA CYS A 213 -24.96 -7.53 30.12
C CYS A 213 -23.62 -7.05 29.60
N ILE A 214 -23.29 -5.78 29.84
CA ILE A 214 -21.99 -5.18 29.48
C ILE A 214 -21.21 -4.95 30.76
N GLY A 215 -20.07 -5.61 30.90
CA GLY A 215 -19.15 -5.44 32.01
C GLY A 215 -17.95 -4.56 31.62
N SER A 216 -17.51 -3.70 32.54
CA SER A 216 -16.28 -2.91 32.39
C SER A 216 -15.55 -2.84 33.71
N TYR A 217 -14.23 -2.62 33.64
CA TYR A 217 -13.40 -2.42 34.81
C TYR A 217 -13.67 -1.09 35.56
N ALA A 218 -14.31 -0.13 34.90
CA ALA A 218 -14.69 1.14 35.47
C ALA A 218 -16.19 1.38 35.36
N ALA A 219 -16.84 1.73 36.49
CA ALA A 219 -18.28 1.97 36.56
C ALA A 219 -18.76 3.12 35.66
N THR A 220 -17.92 4.13 35.42
CA THR A 220 -18.19 5.23 34.50
C THR A 220 -18.32 4.73 33.07
N ILE A 221 -17.38 3.91 32.62
CA ILE A 221 -17.37 3.33 31.26
C ILE A 221 -18.57 2.39 31.06
N ALA A 222 -18.91 1.56 32.05
CA ALA A 222 -20.09 0.69 31.99
C ALA A 222 -21.41 1.50 31.89
N ARG A 223 -21.51 2.63 32.58
CA ARG A 223 -22.66 3.55 32.47
C ARG A 223 -22.77 4.20 31.09
N ASP A 224 -21.66 4.62 30.52
CA ASP A 224 -21.64 5.25 29.21
C ASP A 224 -22.07 4.26 28.12
N PHE A 225 -21.60 3.01 28.17
CA PHE A 225 -22.05 1.98 27.25
C PHE A 225 -23.56 1.68 27.38
N ASN A 226 -24.11 1.63 28.60
CA ASN A 226 -25.52 1.39 28.81
C ASN A 226 -26.40 2.58 28.41
N ARG A 227 -25.89 3.79 28.41
CA ARG A 227 -26.62 4.99 27.98
C ARG A 227 -26.70 5.08 26.46
N ASP A 228 -25.68 4.62 25.75
CA ASP A 228 -25.51 4.79 24.31
C ASP A 228 -26.08 3.61 23.51
N VAL A 229 -26.65 2.57 24.16
CA VAL A 229 -27.35 1.43 23.57
C VAL A 229 -28.87 1.61 23.74
#